data_7e3020533b3cf4b2b5e431cc3bcada84
#
_entry.id   7e3020533b3cf4b2b5e431cc3bcada84
#
_cell.length_a   1.000
_cell.length_b   1.000
_cell.length_c   1.000
_cell.angle_alpha   90.00
_cell.angle_beta   90.00
_cell.angle_gamma   90.00
#
_symmetry.space_group_name_H-M   'P 1'
#
loop_
_entity.id
_entity.type
_entity.pdbx_description
1 polymer ?
#
loop_
_entity_poly.entity_id
_entity_poly.type
_entity_poly.pdbx_seq_one_letter_code
_entity_poly.pdbx_strand_id
1 'polypeptide(L)'
;MRSKFRSSWDKLNFKVESIFRKHKYTKRGKIRIKKMNGGYDCGKEYNTVVIPFWKRFGYKPKKLWYQIYCDREKKIDPRYMPDDLYYGDLIPYFSNMQFRRFAEDKCYHDMWFHDL
;
A
#
# COMPACT_ATOMS: atom_id res chain seq x y z
N MET A 1 -20.53 11.04 22.22
CA MET A 1 -20.72 9.66 21.75
C MET A 1 -21.17 9.66 20.30
N ARG A 2 -20.42 8.99 19.43
CA ARG A 2 -20.78 8.93 18.01
C ARG A 2 -21.95 7.95 17.82
N SER A 3 -22.94 8.34 17.00
CA SER A 3 -24.04 7.45 16.69
C SER A 3 -23.55 6.24 15.86
N LYS A 4 -24.24 5.10 15.99
CA LYS A 4 -23.93 3.90 15.17
C LYS A 4 -24.02 4.20 13.66
N PHE A 5 -24.94 5.07 13.27
CA PHE A 5 -25.12 5.49 11.88
C PHE A 5 -23.87 6.20 11.33
N ARG A 6 -23.32 7.13 12.09
CA ARG A 6 -22.10 7.86 11.69
C ARG A 6 -20.91 6.92 11.52
N SER A 7 -20.75 5.96 12.43
CA SER A 7 -19.69 4.95 12.34
C SER A 7 -19.83 4.08 11.08
N SER A 8 -21.06 3.69 10.71
CA SER A 8 -21.31 2.92 9.48
C SER A 8 -21.01 3.73 8.23
N TRP A 9 -21.39 5.00 8.23
CA TRP A 9 -21.13 5.93 7.13
C TRP A 9 -19.62 6.16 6.96
N ASP A 10 -18.90 6.36 8.05
CA ASP A 10 -17.46 6.53 8.04
C ASP A 10 -16.75 5.29 7.46
N LYS A 11 -17.20 4.09 7.81
CA LYS A 11 -16.69 2.83 7.27
C LYS A 11 -16.94 2.70 5.77
N LEU A 12 -18.13 3.07 5.33
CA LEU A 12 -18.48 3.03 3.91
C LEU A 12 -17.62 4.02 3.11
N ASN A 13 -17.47 5.25 3.59
CA ASN A 13 -16.61 6.25 2.96
C ASN A 13 -15.16 5.78 2.90
N PHE A 14 -14.65 5.19 3.97
CA PHE A 14 -13.30 4.63 3.98
C PHE A 14 -13.12 3.57 2.90
N LYS A 15 -14.09 2.65 2.75
CA LYS A 15 -14.04 1.60 1.72
C LYS A 15 -14.05 2.19 0.31
N VAL A 16 -14.90 3.16 0.05
CA VAL A 16 -14.99 3.82 -1.27
C VAL A 16 -13.67 4.52 -1.60
N GLU A 17 -13.14 5.31 -0.68
CA GLU A 17 -11.86 5.99 -0.86
C GLU A 17 -10.71 5.00 -1.03
N SER A 18 -10.73 3.89 -0.30
CA SER A 18 -9.75 2.82 -0.41
C SER A 18 -9.69 2.25 -1.83
N ILE A 19 -10.84 2.00 -2.45
CA ILE A 19 -10.93 1.50 -3.83
C ILE A 19 -10.26 2.48 -4.79
N PHE A 20 -10.55 3.76 -4.68
CA PHE A 20 -9.94 4.79 -5.53
C PHE A 20 -8.43 4.90 -5.33
N ARG A 21 -7.97 4.89 -4.08
CA ARG A 21 -6.53 4.92 -3.77
C ARG A 21 -5.79 3.72 -4.34
N LYS A 22 -6.33 2.51 -4.14
CA LYS A 22 -5.75 1.27 -4.66
C LYS A 22 -5.65 1.29 -6.18
N HIS A 23 -6.70 1.76 -6.84
CA HIS A 23 -6.71 1.88 -8.30
C HIS A 23 -5.62 2.83 -8.79
N LYS A 24 -5.45 3.96 -8.13
CA LYS A 24 -4.41 4.94 -8.44
C LYS A 24 -3.01 4.31 -8.35
N TYR A 25 -2.71 3.62 -7.28
CA TYR A 25 -1.40 2.97 -7.10
C TYR A 25 -1.19 1.80 -8.05
N THR A 26 -2.22 1.02 -8.32
CA THR A 26 -2.16 -0.06 -9.32
C THR A 26 -1.83 0.50 -10.71
N LYS A 27 -2.44 1.61 -11.09
CA LYS A 27 -2.17 2.29 -12.36
C LYS A 27 -0.70 2.75 -12.45
N ARG A 28 -0.18 3.33 -11.37
CA ARG A 28 1.24 3.70 -11.28
C ARG A 28 2.16 2.50 -11.41
N GLY A 29 1.82 1.39 -10.77
CA GLY A 29 2.57 0.14 -10.87
C GLY A 29 2.60 -0.41 -12.29
N LYS A 30 1.48 -0.38 -13.00
CA LYS A 30 1.41 -0.80 -14.41
C LYS A 30 2.32 0.04 -15.31
N ILE A 31 2.36 1.34 -15.10
CA ILE A 31 3.25 2.24 -15.84
C ILE A 31 4.71 1.89 -15.55
N ARG A 32 5.04 1.67 -14.29
CA ARG A 32 6.39 1.31 -13.87
C ARG A 32 6.86 -0.02 -14.49
N ILE A 33 5.99 -1.02 -14.52
CA ILE A 33 6.29 -2.32 -15.15
C ILE A 33 6.59 -2.17 -16.63
N LYS A 34 5.85 -1.35 -17.35
CA LYS A 34 6.13 -1.08 -18.76
C LYS A 34 7.51 -0.46 -18.96
N LYS A 35 7.90 0.46 -18.10
CA LYS A 35 9.23 1.07 -18.14
C LYS A 35 10.36 0.09 -17.82
N MET A 36 10.07 -0.95 -17.06
CA MET A 36 11.01 -2.01 -16.68
C MET A 36 11.01 -3.19 -17.65
N ASN A 37 10.29 -3.11 -18.76
CA ASN A 37 10.16 -4.21 -19.74
C ASN A 37 9.58 -5.50 -19.11
N GLY A 38 8.59 -5.35 -18.22
CA GLY A 38 7.92 -6.47 -17.58
C GLY A 38 8.45 -6.87 -16.20
N GLY A 39 9.62 -6.37 -15.79
CA GLY A 39 10.20 -6.65 -14.48
C GLY A 39 10.62 -8.12 -14.28
N TYR A 40 10.65 -8.57 -13.03
CA TYR A 40 11.01 -9.93 -12.66
C TYR A 40 9.92 -10.94 -13.02
N ASP A 41 10.30 -12.05 -13.65
CA ASP A 41 9.37 -13.15 -13.93
C ASP A 41 9.17 -14.00 -12.68
N CYS A 42 8.06 -13.80 -12.01
CA CYS A 42 7.70 -14.54 -10.80
C CYS A 42 7.34 -16.01 -11.09
N GLY A 43 6.87 -16.32 -12.31
CA GLY A 43 6.49 -17.67 -12.69
C GLY A 43 5.53 -18.32 -11.69
N LYS A 44 5.83 -19.56 -11.31
CA LYS A 44 5.05 -20.32 -10.33
C LYS A 44 5.26 -19.84 -8.89
N GLU A 45 6.34 -19.12 -8.59
CA GLU A 45 6.66 -18.68 -7.23
C GLU A 45 5.61 -17.72 -6.66
N TYR A 46 4.97 -16.93 -7.50
CA TYR A 46 3.87 -16.09 -7.06
C TYR A 46 2.77 -16.93 -6.40
N ASN A 47 2.36 -18.02 -7.00
CA ASN A 47 1.30 -18.89 -6.46
C ASN A 47 1.76 -19.75 -5.29
N THR A 48 3.03 -20.16 -5.26
CA THR A 48 3.56 -21.09 -4.26
C THR A 48 4.13 -20.41 -3.02
N VAL A 49 4.64 -19.18 -3.16
CA VAL A 49 5.32 -18.44 -2.09
C VAL A 49 4.50 -17.24 -1.63
N VAL A 50 4.12 -16.37 -2.57
CA VAL A 50 3.47 -15.09 -2.25
C VAL A 50 2.03 -15.26 -1.78
N ILE A 51 1.22 -15.99 -2.52
CA ILE A 51 -0.19 -16.19 -2.19
C ILE A 51 -0.37 -16.85 -0.83
N PRO A 52 0.32 -17.99 -0.50
CA PRO A 52 0.20 -18.60 0.82
C PRO A 52 0.64 -17.68 1.97
N PHE A 53 1.70 -16.91 1.76
CA PHE A 53 2.18 -15.97 2.77
C PHE A 53 1.11 -14.93 3.14
N TRP A 54 0.50 -14.29 2.13
CA TRP A 54 -0.49 -13.24 2.35
C TRP A 54 -1.87 -13.76 2.71
N LYS A 55 -2.18 -15.02 2.38
CA LYS A 55 -3.45 -15.66 2.75
C LYS A 55 -3.65 -15.67 4.26
N ARG A 56 -2.59 -15.76 5.06
CA ARG A 56 -2.64 -15.67 6.51
C ARG A 56 -3.27 -14.35 7.01
N PHE A 57 -3.14 -13.31 6.23
CA PHE A 57 -3.66 -11.97 6.53
C PHE A 57 -4.98 -11.68 5.82
N GLY A 58 -5.54 -12.66 5.09
CA GLY A 58 -6.77 -12.49 4.33
C GLY A 58 -6.63 -11.58 3.12
N TYR A 59 -5.45 -11.46 2.56
CA TYR A 59 -5.16 -10.56 1.43
C TYR A 59 -4.55 -11.32 0.25
N LYS A 60 -4.91 -10.93 -0.96
CA LYS A 60 -4.33 -11.46 -2.20
C LYS A 60 -3.64 -10.31 -2.95
N PRO A 61 -2.30 -10.23 -2.87
CA PRO A 61 -1.55 -9.18 -3.55
C PRO A 61 -1.53 -9.38 -5.07
N LYS A 62 -1.44 -8.29 -5.81
CA LYS A 62 -1.30 -8.35 -7.26
C LYS A 62 0.12 -8.74 -7.65
N LYS A 63 0.25 -9.59 -8.63
CA LYS A 63 1.53 -10.11 -9.12
C LYS A 63 2.51 -8.99 -9.55
N LEU A 64 1.98 -7.90 -10.12
CA LEU A 64 2.78 -6.80 -10.62
C LEU A 64 3.73 -6.20 -9.58
N TRP A 65 3.34 -6.17 -8.30
CA TRP A 65 4.18 -5.61 -7.24
C TRP A 65 5.44 -6.42 -7.03
N TYR A 66 5.33 -7.74 -7.10
CA TYR A 66 6.49 -8.64 -6.96
C TYR A 66 7.37 -8.65 -8.21
N GLN A 67 6.79 -8.44 -9.38
CA GLN A 67 7.56 -8.21 -10.60
C GLN A 67 8.42 -6.95 -10.50
N ILE A 68 7.91 -5.90 -9.85
CA ILE A 68 8.64 -4.66 -9.63
C ILE A 68 9.71 -4.82 -8.54
N TYR A 69 9.30 -5.30 -7.36
CA TYR A 69 10.18 -5.31 -6.17
C TYR A 69 11.28 -6.34 -6.28
N CYS A 70 11.01 -7.51 -6.86
CA CYS A 70 11.97 -8.60 -6.96
C CYS A 70 12.90 -8.47 -8.16
N ASP A 71 12.71 -7.48 -9.00
CA ASP A 71 13.53 -7.29 -10.21
C ASP A 71 15.00 -7.02 -9.87
N ARG A 72 15.25 -6.24 -8.85
CA ARG A 72 16.60 -5.89 -8.41
C ARG A 72 17.35 -7.11 -7.88
N GLU A 73 16.74 -7.86 -6.99
CA GLU A 73 17.37 -9.01 -6.31
C GLU A 73 17.32 -10.30 -7.14
N LYS A 74 16.47 -10.32 -8.18
CA LYS A 74 16.21 -11.51 -9.00
C LYS A 74 15.79 -12.73 -8.18
N LYS A 75 15.10 -12.47 -7.07
CA LYS A 75 14.62 -13.47 -6.12
C LYS A 75 13.26 -13.06 -5.57
N ILE A 76 12.33 -13.99 -5.48
CA ILE A 76 11.01 -13.74 -4.90
C ILE A 76 11.12 -13.59 -3.38
N ASP A 77 10.51 -12.55 -2.86
CA ASP A 77 10.35 -12.35 -1.42
C ASP A 77 8.90 -11.95 -1.13
N PRO A 78 8.13 -12.80 -0.44
CA PRO A 78 6.72 -12.51 -0.17
C PRO A 78 6.52 -11.40 0.87
N ARG A 79 7.57 -10.99 1.57
CA ARG A 79 7.50 -9.98 2.63
C ARG A 79 7.38 -8.56 2.10
N TYR A 80 7.67 -8.32 0.82
CA TYR A 80 7.45 -7.00 0.23
C TYR A 80 5.98 -6.64 0.29
N MET A 81 5.68 -5.48 0.89
CA MET A 81 4.32 -5.00 1.03
C MET A 81 3.87 -4.29 -0.24
N PRO A 82 2.75 -4.72 -0.85
CA PRO A 82 2.21 -4.05 -2.04
C PRO A 82 1.85 -2.60 -1.78
N ASP A 83 2.22 -1.70 -2.70
CA ASP A 83 1.96 -0.28 -2.56
C ASP A 83 0.46 0.04 -2.49
N ASP A 84 -0.37 -0.69 -3.21
CA ASP A 84 -1.82 -0.49 -3.18
C ASP A 84 -2.40 -0.79 -1.79
N LEU A 85 -1.89 -1.82 -1.11
CA LEU A 85 -2.27 -2.11 0.27
C LEU A 85 -1.70 -1.07 1.23
N TYR A 86 -0.42 -0.76 1.13
CA TYR A 86 0.28 0.13 2.06
C TYR A 86 -0.26 1.55 2.00
N TYR A 87 -0.24 2.18 0.83
CA TYR A 87 -0.71 3.55 0.65
C TYR A 87 -2.22 3.65 0.51
N GLY A 88 -2.87 2.60 0.02
CA GLY A 88 -4.32 2.58 -0.17
C GLY A 88 -5.11 2.33 1.10
N ASP A 89 -4.65 1.44 1.95
CA ASP A 89 -5.38 0.98 3.14
C ASP A 89 -4.65 1.23 4.45
N LEU A 90 -3.39 0.78 4.57
CA LEU A 90 -2.72 0.76 5.88
C LEU A 90 -2.41 2.15 6.40
N ILE A 91 -1.82 3.01 5.59
CA ILE A 91 -1.51 4.36 6.01
C ILE A 91 -2.77 5.17 6.33
N PRO A 92 -3.81 5.20 5.48
CA PRO A 92 -5.04 5.90 5.82
C PRO A 92 -5.75 5.35 7.06
N TYR A 93 -5.67 4.03 7.30
CA TYR A 93 -6.31 3.40 8.46
C TYR A 93 -5.59 3.76 9.77
N PHE A 94 -4.25 3.70 9.80
CA PHE A 94 -3.46 3.92 11.01
C PHE A 94 -3.07 5.38 11.23
N SER A 95 -3.21 6.23 10.22
CA SER A 95 -2.77 7.62 10.28
C SER A 95 -3.92 8.57 9.94
N ASN A 96 -4.03 9.65 10.71
CA ASN A 96 -4.85 10.77 10.29
C ASN A 96 -4.13 11.47 9.13
N MET A 97 -4.76 11.48 7.95
CA MET A 97 -4.15 12.01 6.73
C MET A 97 -3.82 13.50 6.83
N GLN A 98 -4.66 14.27 7.52
CA GLN A 98 -4.39 15.70 7.72
C GLN A 98 -3.21 15.90 8.66
N PHE A 99 -3.17 15.18 9.76
CA PHE A 99 -2.07 15.23 10.72
C PHE A 99 -0.77 14.73 10.07
N ARG A 100 -0.85 13.67 9.26
CA ARG A 100 0.29 13.14 8.54
C ARG A 100 0.92 14.18 7.60
N ARG A 101 0.10 14.90 6.83
CA ARG A 101 0.58 15.97 5.95
C ARG A 101 1.30 17.05 6.75
N PHE A 102 0.72 17.43 7.87
CA PHE A 102 1.31 18.40 8.78
C PHE A 102 2.64 17.90 9.35
N ALA A 103 2.71 16.63 9.79
CA ALA A 103 3.91 16.05 10.38
C ALA A 103 5.03 15.79 9.34
N GLU A 104 4.67 15.53 8.09
CA GLU A 104 5.62 15.30 7.00
C GLU A 104 6.17 16.58 6.39
N ASP A 105 5.54 17.72 6.63
CA ASP A 105 6.01 19.01 6.13
C ASP A 105 7.29 19.40 6.85
N LYS A 106 8.36 19.60 6.08
CA LYS A 106 9.68 19.95 6.62
C LYS A 106 9.69 21.27 7.39
N CYS A 107 8.78 22.19 7.07
CA CYS A 107 8.66 23.45 7.78
C CYS A 107 8.25 23.27 9.24
N TYR A 108 7.53 22.16 9.54
CA TYR A 108 7.11 21.86 10.90
C TYR A 108 8.06 20.96 11.66
N HIS A 109 9.01 20.29 10.99
CA HIS A 109 9.96 19.39 11.65
C HIS A 109 10.80 20.12 12.69
N ASP A 110 11.31 21.29 12.40
CA ASP A 110 12.09 22.08 13.34
C ASP A 110 11.27 22.47 14.57
N MET A 111 9.98 22.79 14.37
CA MET A 111 9.08 23.12 15.45
C MET A 111 8.77 21.91 16.35
N TRP A 112 8.60 20.73 15.74
CA TRP A 112 8.31 19.48 16.45
C TRP A 112 9.49 18.94 17.24
N PHE A 113 10.69 19.07 16.69
CA PHE A 113 11.90 18.41 17.21
C PHE A 113 12.97 19.40 17.67
N HIS A 114 12.59 20.65 17.86
CA HIS A 114 13.52 21.72 18.26
C HIS A 114 14.27 21.40 19.55
N ASP A 115 13.62 20.76 20.52
CA ASP A 115 14.19 20.45 21.83
C ASP A 115 14.84 19.05 21.91
N LEU A 116 14.92 18.37 20.79
CA LEU A 116 15.62 17.12 20.67
C LEU A 116 17.04 17.33 20.16
#